data_9b2c1652ceb5a15b00893492415faaa1
#
_entry.id   9b2c1652ceb5a15b00893492415faaa1
#
_cell.length_a   1.000
_cell.length_b   1.000
_cell.length_c   1.000
_cell.angle_alpha   90.00
_cell.angle_beta   90.00
_cell.angle_gamma   90.00
#
_symmetry.space_group_name_H-M   'P 1'
#
loop_
_entity.id
_entity.type
_entity.pdbx_description
1 polymer ?
#
loop_
_entity_poly.entity_id
_entity_poly.type
_entity_poly.pdbx_seq_one_letter_code
_entity_poly.pdbx_strand_id
1 'polypeptide(L)'
;MQLHSDDASHKPYHALLIGHSEELLRAFPTLLDRAGFVVDVLTSASRFEQNYRSYRNNSRSRNNHGKVRQVIQVSLPEDLVTASLHLDLNQYDLVVIGDDKTLREIMAADVSAAMKLRLLPVYSEHGFRHIGSKIGLSEVLQDAGIPTPRFTVVRDEGELDALVKNLTEPVMLKIDQSGGGSGVFLLDTGRSGSGQSDADQPGPLEVIEMLKGRQLVYPLLAQQRIQGDVLDLSSFYQHGELICTSYSVFEAVVRCSYGPSSVRQYSQLSTVNENVFELLRDLGRALSAHGFVNLTCMRESATGKLYVFEADMRASVWVDYGKYLGDDHAVAIRRYFDTGATLVSPVSHNPAFPEQVRIPFVYRLTPWEILTNAHQVWRYCQNQSVTRIAQYCMDFLWSAIKGHMTMFAVLHVKPWLKPAHWERLRSMRRSIRDWRSRTPRARFHR
;
A
#
# COMPACT_ATOMS: atom_id res chain seq x y z
N MET A 1 -40.07 -9.02 -10.58
CA MET A 1 -39.83 -7.89 -11.47
C MET A 1 -38.68 -8.29 -12.38
N GLN A 2 -38.97 -8.72 -13.61
CA GLN A 2 -38.01 -9.20 -14.57
C GLN A 2 -37.20 -8.00 -15.09
N LEU A 3 -35.90 -7.98 -14.80
CA LEU A 3 -34.98 -7.05 -15.43
C LEU A 3 -34.79 -7.50 -16.88
N HIS A 4 -35.30 -6.71 -17.81
CA HIS A 4 -35.01 -6.85 -19.22
C HIS A 4 -33.49 -6.71 -19.41
N SER A 5 -32.88 -7.75 -19.92
CA SER A 5 -31.52 -7.75 -20.44
C SER A 5 -31.54 -7.05 -21.80
N ASP A 6 -31.39 -5.74 -21.83
CA ASP A 6 -30.91 -5.07 -23.04
C ASP A 6 -29.42 -5.35 -23.14
N ASP A 7 -29.10 -6.41 -23.84
CA ASP A 7 -27.76 -6.83 -24.22
C ASP A 7 -27.28 -5.95 -25.39
N ALA A 8 -27.14 -4.65 -25.12
CA ALA A 8 -26.33 -3.79 -25.95
C ALA A 8 -24.88 -4.25 -25.75
N SER A 9 -24.30 -4.86 -26.76
CA SER A 9 -22.91 -5.36 -26.78
C SER A 9 -21.93 -4.18 -26.57
N HIS A 10 -21.79 -3.76 -25.30
CA HIS A 10 -20.79 -2.76 -24.94
C HIS A 10 -19.41 -3.34 -25.24
N LYS A 11 -18.65 -2.64 -26.09
CA LYS A 11 -17.24 -2.96 -26.34
C LYS A 11 -16.53 -3.01 -24.97
N PRO A 12 -15.81 -4.09 -24.65
CA PRO A 12 -15.10 -4.15 -23.38
C PRO A 12 -14.03 -3.05 -23.31
N TYR A 13 -13.87 -2.45 -22.14
CA TYR A 13 -12.75 -1.56 -21.87
C TYR A 13 -11.45 -2.37 -21.77
N HIS A 14 -10.32 -1.74 -22.03
CA HIS A 14 -9.00 -2.34 -21.95
C HIS A 14 -8.15 -1.67 -20.89
N ALA A 15 -7.53 -2.47 -20.03
CA ALA A 15 -6.59 -1.98 -19.01
C ALA A 15 -5.20 -2.60 -19.20
N LEU A 16 -4.17 -1.78 -19.03
CA LEU A 16 -2.78 -2.21 -18.95
C LEU A 16 -2.31 -2.12 -17.51
N LEU A 17 -1.90 -3.24 -16.93
CA LEU A 17 -1.34 -3.31 -15.58
C LEU A 17 0.18 -3.49 -15.68
N ILE A 18 0.96 -2.57 -15.10
CA ILE A 18 2.43 -2.55 -15.19
C ILE A 18 3.05 -2.64 -13.81
N GLY A 19 4.04 -3.52 -13.61
CA GLY A 19 4.78 -3.55 -12.35
C GLY A 19 5.76 -4.70 -12.17
N HIS A 20 6.60 -4.57 -11.14
CA HIS A 20 7.58 -5.58 -10.73
C HIS A 20 7.06 -6.50 -9.63
N SER A 21 6.12 -6.02 -8.80
CA SER A 21 5.64 -6.73 -7.63
C SER A 21 4.49 -7.68 -7.97
N GLU A 22 4.77 -8.98 -7.96
CA GLU A 22 3.73 -10.00 -8.14
C GLU A 22 2.57 -9.85 -7.13
N GLU A 23 2.88 -9.55 -5.87
CA GLU A 23 1.89 -9.40 -4.80
C GLU A 23 0.90 -8.27 -5.11
N LEU A 24 1.43 -7.11 -5.54
CA LEU A 24 0.62 -5.95 -5.88
C LEU A 24 -0.17 -6.17 -7.16
N LEU A 25 0.46 -6.69 -8.23
CA LEU A 25 -0.21 -6.96 -9.50
C LEU A 25 -1.37 -7.96 -9.37
N ARG A 26 -1.27 -8.92 -8.46
CA ARG A 26 -2.27 -9.99 -8.30
C ARG A 26 -3.63 -9.50 -7.84
N ALA A 27 -3.69 -8.38 -7.14
CA ALA A 27 -4.93 -7.84 -6.58
C ALA A 27 -5.88 -7.27 -7.65
N PHE A 28 -5.34 -6.79 -8.79
CA PHE A 28 -6.09 -5.97 -9.74
C PHE A 28 -6.88 -6.72 -10.81
N PRO A 29 -6.40 -7.82 -11.41
CA PRO A 29 -7.12 -8.45 -12.52
C PRO A 29 -8.58 -8.78 -12.19
N THR A 30 -8.87 -9.26 -10.98
CA THR A 30 -10.23 -9.57 -10.55
C THR A 30 -11.09 -8.31 -10.37
N LEU A 31 -10.53 -7.25 -9.80
CA LEU A 31 -11.22 -5.98 -9.63
C LEU A 31 -11.56 -5.38 -11.00
N LEU A 32 -10.58 -5.31 -11.90
CA LEU A 32 -10.72 -4.72 -13.23
C LEU A 32 -11.67 -5.54 -14.13
N ASP A 33 -11.63 -6.88 -14.06
CA ASP A 33 -12.58 -7.74 -14.78
C ASP A 33 -14.04 -7.50 -14.32
N ARG A 34 -14.26 -7.39 -13.01
CA ARG A 34 -15.58 -7.01 -12.47
C ARG A 34 -16.01 -5.61 -12.89
N ALA A 35 -15.06 -4.71 -13.09
CA ALA A 35 -15.31 -3.38 -13.65
C ALA A 35 -15.48 -3.39 -15.18
N GLY A 36 -15.46 -4.57 -15.84
CA GLY A 36 -15.69 -4.72 -17.27
C GLY A 36 -14.47 -4.51 -18.16
N PHE A 37 -13.27 -4.56 -17.59
CA PHE A 37 -12.02 -4.44 -18.35
C PHE A 37 -11.47 -5.80 -18.77
N VAL A 38 -10.93 -5.85 -19.97
CA VAL A 38 -10.00 -6.88 -20.43
C VAL A 38 -8.60 -6.40 -20.06
N VAL A 39 -7.85 -7.21 -19.30
CA VAL A 39 -6.59 -6.81 -18.68
C VAL A 39 -5.39 -7.40 -19.40
N ASP A 40 -4.44 -6.57 -19.75
CA ASP A 40 -3.08 -6.98 -20.11
C ASP A 40 -2.14 -6.68 -18.96
N VAL A 41 -1.14 -7.53 -18.77
CA VAL A 41 -0.15 -7.37 -17.72
C VAL A 41 1.24 -7.30 -18.31
N LEU A 42 1.97 -6.21 -18.04
CA LEU A 42 3.38 -6.07 -18.37
C LEU A 42 4.19 -6.16 -17.05
N THR A 43 5.06 -7.15 -16.95
CA THR A 43 5.77 -7.43 -15.70
C THR A 43 7.14 -8.04 -15.87
N SER A 44 8.03 -7.76 -14.91
CA SER A 44 9.30 -8.49 -14.74
C SER A 44 9.21 -9.60 -13.68
N ALA A 45 8.05 -9.81 -13.06
CA ALA A 45 7.84 -10.86 -12.06
C ALA A 45 7.85 -12.24 -12.72
N SER A 46 8.98 -12.94 -12.66
CA SER A 46 9.27 -14.18 -13.40
C SER A 46 8.28 -15.33 -13.18
N ARG A 47 7.48 -15.28 -12.14
CA ARG A 47 6.50 -16.33 -11.79
C ARG A 47 5.06 -15.84 -11.89
N PHE A 48 4.82 -14.60 -12.31
CA PHE A 48 3.47 -14.03 -12.31
C PHE A 48 2.51 -14.90 -13.15
N GLU A 49 2.88 -15.25 -14.38
CA GLU A 49 2.03 -16.04 -15.26
C GLU A 49 1.76 -17.44 -14.71
N GLN A 50 2.79 -18.13 -14.20
CA GLN A 50 2.64 -19.48 -13.64
C GLN A 50 1.74 -19.46 -12.39
N ASN A 51 1.96 -18.51 -11.51
CA ASN A 51 1.18 -18.36 -10.29
C ASN A 51 -0.25 -17.91 -10.59
N TYR A 52 -0.45 -17.02 -11.55
CA TYR A 52 -1.77 -16.60 -12.00
C TYR A 52 -2.56 -17.76 -12.64
N ARG A 53 -1.95 -18.56 -13.50
CA ARG A 53 -2.57 -19.77 -14.09
C ARG A 53 -2.90 -20.82 -13.03
N SER A 54 -2.01 -21.05 -12.06
CA SER A 54 -2.23 -21.96 -10.94
C SER A 54 -3.40 -21.52 -10.07
N TYR A 55 -3.49 -20.24 -9.78
CA TYR A 55 -4.62 -19.64 -9.04
C TYR A 55 -5.94 -19.85 -9.78
N ARG A 56 -5.96 -19.61 -11.09
CA ARG A 56 -7.13 -19.81 -11.95
C ARG A 56 -7.59 -21.27 -11.99
N ASN A 57 -6.67 -22.20 -11.99
CA ASN A 57 -6.97 -23.63 -12.11
C ASN A 57 -7.39 -24.28 -10.77
N ASN A 58 -6.89 -23.78 -9.64
CA ASN A 58 -7.13 -24.34 -8.30
C ASN A 58 -8.37 -23.78 -7.61
N SER A 59 -8.95 -22.69 -8.07
CA SER A 59 -10.16 -22.19 -7.45
C SER A 59 -11.38 -22.95 -7.99
N ARG A 60 -12.10 -23.62 -7.09
CA ARG A 60 -13.39 -24.27 -7.38
C ARG A 60 -14.47 -23.29 -7.85
N SER A 61 -14.22 -22.02 -7.77
CA SER A 61 -15.04 -20.94 -8.29
C SER A 61 -14.49 -20.45 -9.62
N ARG A 62 -14.88 -21.10 -10.71
CA ARG A 62 -14.53 -20.71 -12.09
C ARG A 62 -14.96 -19.28 -12.45
N ASN A 63 -15.73 -18.62 -11.60
CA ASN A 63 -16.32 -17.29 -11.85
C ASN A 63 -15.60 -16.12 -11.16
N ASN A 64 -14.52 -16.34 -10.39
CA ASN A 64 -13.92 -15.30 -9.54
C ASN A 64 -12.49 -14.88 -9.91
N HIS A 65 -12.00 -15.21 -11.11
CA HIS A 65 -10.66 -14.78 -11.54
C HIS A 65 -10.80 -13.90 -12.79
N GLY A 66 -10.35 -12.66 -12.64
CA GLY A 66 -10.34 -11.67 -13.69
C GLY A 66 -9.69 -12.19 -14.97
N LYS A 67 -10.25 -11.83 -16.12
CA LYS A 67 -9.75 -12.25 -17.41
C LYS A 67 -8.51 -11.45 -17.80
N VAL A 68 -7.32 -12.01 -17.56
CA VAL A 68 -6.09 -11.50 -18.17
C VAL A 68 -6.05 -12.01 -19.61
N ARG A 69 -5.99 -11.09 -20.58
CA ARG A 69 -5.89 -11.38 -22.00
C ARG A 69 -4.50 -11.91 -22.34
N GLN A 70 -3.49 -11.18 -21.93
CA GLN A 70 -2.08 -11.57 -22.13
C GLN A 70 -1.20 -11.11 -20.97
N VAL A 71 -0.09 -11.82 -20.78
CA VAL A 71 1.01 -11.42 -19.90
C VAL A 71 2.23 -11.18 -20.78
N ILE A 72 2.72 -9.94 -20.78
CA ILE A 72 3.94 -9.54 -21.46
C ILE A 72 5.03 -9.54 -20.38
N GLN A 73 5.86 -10.58 -20.42
CA GLN A 73 6.94 -10.72 -19.43
C GLN A 73 8.24 -10.24 -19.99
N VAL A 74 8.89 -9.30 -19.30
CA VAL A 74 10.27 -8.89 -19.62
C VAL A 74 11.27 -9.73 -18.84
N SER A 75 12.42 -10.01 -19.45
CA SER A 75 13.45 -10.88 -18.85
C SER A 75 14.23 -10.17 -17.77
N LEU A 76 14.50 -8.88 -17.94
CA LEU A 76 15.25 -8.07 -17.02
C LEU A 76 14.35 -6.97 -16.45
N PRO A 77 14.45 -6.67 -15.15
CA PRO A 77 13.63 -5.60 -14.53
C PRO A 77 13.82 -4.23 -15.20
N GLU A 78 15.03 -3.90 -15.62
CA GLU A 78 15.37 -2.65 -16.31
C GLU A 78 14.67 -2.49 -17.67
N ASP A 79 14.21 -3.57 -18.28
CA ASP A 79 13.50 -3.53 -19.55
C ASP A 79 12.02 -3.14 -19.41
N LEU A 80 11.48 -3.10 -18.19
CA LEU A 80 10.04 -2.92 -17.98
C LEU A 80 9.54 -1.58 -18.53
N VAL A 81 10.24 -0.50 -18.23
CA VAL A 81 9.86 0.85 -18.71
C VAL A 81 10.04 0.92 -20.22
N THR A 82 11.18 0.45 -20.75
CA THR A 82 11.43 0.42 -22.20
C THR A 82 10.34 -0.35 -22.92
N ALA A 83 9.95 -1.53 -22.42
CA ALA A 83 8.85 -2.31 -23.00
C ALA A 83 7.52 -1.54 -22.95
N SER A 84 7.22 -0.83 -21.86
CA SER A 84 6.00 -0.04 -21.76
C SER A 84 5.92 1.09 -22.78
N LEU A 85 7.07 1.68 -23.15
CA LEU A 85 7.16 2.76 -24.12
C LEU A 85 6.94 2.25 -25.58
N HIS A 86 7.18 0.98 -25.84
CA HIS A 86 6.97 0.36 -27.16
C HIS A 86 5.54 -0.16 -27.37
N LEU A 87 4.70 -0.15 -26.34
CA LEU A 87 3.29 -0.52 -26.47
C LEU A 87 2.48 0.62 -27.10
N ASP A 88 1.51 0.29 -27.92
CA ASP A 88 0.49 1.24 -28.34
C ASP A 88 -0.47 1.50 -27.17
N LEU A 89 -0.18 2.55 -26.41
CA LEU A 89 -0.98 2.92 -25.25
C LEU A 89 -2.39 3.41 -25.61
N ASN A 90 -2.67 3.74 -26.89
CA ASN A 90 -4.00 4.21 -27.31
C ASN A 90 -5.05 3.10 -27.31
N GLN A 91 -4.62 1.83 -27.28
CA GLN A 91 -5.54 0.70 -27.16
C GLN A 91 -6.06 0.48 -25.73
N TYR A 92 -5.54 1.19 -24.73
CA TYR A 92 -5.93 1.05 -23.34
C TYR A 92 -6.71 2.28 -22.85
N ASP A 93 -7.87 2.00 -22.27
CA ASP A 93 -8.72 3.00 -21.62
C ASP A 93 -8.20 3.36 -20.22
N LEU A 94 -7.41 2.47 -19.62
CA LEU A 94 -6.83 2.63 -18.28
C LEU A 94 -5.44 2.00 -18.19
N VAL A 95 -4.47 2.77 -17.67
CA VAL A 95 -3.15 2.25 -17.28
C VAL A 95 -3.05 2.24 -15.77
N VAL A 96 -2.63 1.12 -15.18
CA VAL A 96 -2.52 0.94 -13.73
C VAL A 96 -1.08 0.55 -13.38
N ILE A 97 -0.42 1.38 -12.60
CA ILE A 97 0.89 1.05 -12.06
C ILE A 97 0.74 0.27 -10.76
N GLY A 98 1.43 -0.87 -10.66
CA GLY A 98 1.30 -1.80 -9.54
C GLY A 98 2.22 -1.51 -8.36
N ASP A 99 3.33 -0.76 -8.54
CA ASP A 99 4.30 -0.56 -7.47
C ASP A 99 5.13 0.72 -7.60
N ASP A 100 5.71 1.16 -6.46
CA ASP A 100 6.47 2.41 -6.35
C ASP A 100 7.77 2.39 -7.15
N LYS A 101 8.36 1.20 -7.36
CA LYS A 101 9.58 1.06 -8.16
C LYS A 101 9.29 1.44 -9.61
N THR A 102 8.21 0.91 -10.17
CA THR A 102 7.77 1.24 -11.53
C THR A 102 7.46 2.73 -11.69
N LEU A 103 6.79 3.35 -10.71
CA LEU A 103 6.55 4.81 -10.72
C LEU A 103 7.86 5.60 -10.82
N ARG A 104 8.84 5.28 -9.99
CA ARG A 104 10.14 5.97 -9.98
C ARG A 104 10.93 5.75 -11.27
N GLU A 105 10.90 4.56 -11.81
CA GLU A 105 11.58 4.25 -13.08
C GLU A 105 10.97 5.04 -14.25
N ILE A 106 9.64 5.13 -14.34
CA ILE A 106 8.97 5.95 -15.36
C ILE A 106 9.31 7.43 -15.16
N MET A 107 9.32 7.93 -13.91
CA MET A 107 9.71 9.30 -13.62
C MET A 107 11.15 9.62 -14.04
N ALA A 108 12.07 8.69 -13.81
CA ALA A 108 13.48 8.83 -14.15
C ALA A 108 13.79 8.62 -15.65
N ALA A 109 12.87 8.02 -16.41
CA ALA A 109 13.07 7.75 -17.83
C ALA A 109 13.22 9.05 -18.65
N ASP A 110 14.16 9.02 -19.60
CA ASP A 110 14.38 10.13 -20.56
C ASP A 110 13.34 10.06 -21.70
N VAL A 111 12.11 10.48 -21.37
CA VAL A 111 10.98 10.52 -22.30
C VAL A 111 10.16 11.79 -22.08
N SER A 112 9.36 12.15 -23.08
CA SER A 112 8.53 13.37 -23.02
C SER A 112 7.55 13.33 -21.84
N ALA A 113 7.21 14.51 -21.33
CA ALA A 113 6.19 14.67 -20.30
C ALA A 113 4.83 14.06 -20.74
N ALA A 114 4.47 14.21 -22.00
CA ALA A 114 3.25 13.62 -22.56
C ALA A 114 3.25 12.07 -22.45
N MET A 115 4.40 11.42 -22.68
CA MET A 115 4.52 9.98 -22.50
C MET A 115 4.43 9.57 -21.03
N LYS A 116 5.05 10.33 -20.11
CA LYS A 116 4.93 10.12 -18.67
C LYS A 116 3.48 10.23 -18.21
N LEU A 117 2.74 11.25 -18.68
CA LEU A 117 1.32 11.42 -18.36
C LEU A 117 0.42 10.29 -18.88
N ARG A 118 0.83 9.60 -19.93
CA ARG A 118 0.10 8.42 -20.43
C ARG A 118 0.28 7.18 -19.52
N LEU A 119 1.37 7.10 -18.79
CA LEU A 119 1.73 5.96 -17.96
C LEU A 119 1.45 6.20 -16.48
N LEU A 120 1.67 7.43 -16.00
CA LEU A 120 1.58 7.75 -14.58
C LEU A 120 0.15 8.07 -14.15
N PRO A 121 -0.21 7.84 -12.89
CA PRO A 121 -1.55 8.10 -12.38
C PRO A 121 -1.77 9.58 -12.06
N VAL A 122 -1.37 10.45 -12.95
CA VAL A 122 -1.57 11.91 -12.86
C VAL A 122 -1.96 12.47 -14.23
N TYR A 123 -2.82 13.52 -14.25
CA TYR A 123 -3.29 14.11 -15.48
C TYR A 123 -2.54 15.40 -15.90
N SER A 124 -1.63 15.89 -15.07
CA SER A 124 -0.79 17.05 -15.38
C SER A 124 0.61 16.92 -14.82
N GLU A 125 1.56 17.68 -15.39
CA GLU A 125 2.97 17.69 -14.97
C GLU A 125 3.15 18.19 -13.53
N HIS A 126 2.19 18.96 -13.00
CA HIS A 126 2.18 19.35 -11.59
C HIS A 126 2.26 18.14 -10.65
N GLY A 127 1.60 17.04 -11.02
CA GLY A 127 1.65 15.79 -10.27
C GLY A 127 3.01 15.10 -10.22
N PHE A 128 3.95 15.44 -11.10
CA PHE A 128 5.30 14.85 -11.09
C PHE A 128 6.08 15.19 -9.81
N ARG A 129 5.78 16.33 -9.17
CA ARG A 129 6.48 16.80 -7.96
C ARG A 129 6.43 15.80 -6.80
N HIS A 130 5.36 15.05 -6.67
CA HIS A 130 5.14 14.19 -5.51
C HIS A 130 5.23 12.69 -5.80
N ILE A 131 5.35 12.27 -7.07
CA ILE A 131 5.45 10.85 -7.40
C ILE A 131 6.75 10.27 -6.83
N GLY A 132 6.60 9.34 -5.86
CA GLY A 132 7.71 8.69 -5.19
C GLY A 132 8.52 9.57 -4.24
N SER A 133 8.09 10.82 -3.97
CA SER A 133 8.75 11.76 -3.08
C SER A 133 7.84 12.19 -1.92
N LYS A 134 8.27 11.91 -0.68
CA LYS A 134 7.59 12.36 0.54
C LYS A 134 7.77 13.86 0.76
N ILE A 135 8.91 14.40 0.36
CA ILE A 135 9.21 15.83 0.40
C ILE A 135 8.29 16.54 -0.58
N GLY A 136 8.30 16.13 -1.85
CA GLY A 136 7.42 16.72 -2.87
C GLY A 136 5.94 16.62 -2.51
N LEU A 137 5.49 15.52 -1.89
CA LEU A 137 4.14 15.41 -1.37
C LEU A 137 3.86 16.47 -0.30
N SER A 138 4.75 16.60 0.71
CA SER A 138 4.56 17.56 1.80
C SER A 138 4.48 18.99 1.29
N GLU A 139 5.31 19.35 0.30
CA GLU A 139 5.29 20.66 -0.37
C GLU A 139 3.99 20.88 -1.14
N VAL A 140 3.53 19.93 -1.94
CA VAL A 140 2.28 20.03 -2.70
C VAL A 140 1.07 20.19 -1.76
N LEU A 141 1.04 19.44 -0.66
CA LEU A 141 -0.03 19.57 0.34
C LEU A 141 -0.01 20.93 1.02
N GLN A 142 1.19 21.44 1.36
CA GLN A 142 1.35 22.77 1.96
C GLN A 142 0.92 23.88 1.00
N ASP A 143 1.35 23.81 -0.26
CA ASP A 143 0.98 24.78 -1.31
C ASP A 143 -0.54 24.81 -1.54
N ALA A 144 -1.20 23.66 -1.44
CA ALA A 144 -2.65 23.52 -1.59
C ALA A 144 -3.45 23.86 -0.31
N GLY A 145 -2.79 24.17 0.82
CA GLY A 145 -3.45 24.40 2.11
C GLY A 145 -4.09 23.15 2.72
N ILE A 146 -3.72 21.95 2.26
CA ILE A 146 -4.20 20.69 2.79
C ILE A 146 -3.44 20.35 4.07
N PRO A 147 -4.12 19.96 5.16
CA PRO A 147 -3.45 19.63 6.41
C PRO A 147 -2.42 18.52 6.25
N THR A 148 -1.16 18.84 6.46
CA THR A 148 -0.02 17.91 6.55
C THR A 148 0.75 18.19 7.84
N PRO A 149 1.48 17.21 8.44
CA PRO A 149 2.32 17.51 9.59
C PRO A 149 3.33 18.60 9.25
N ARG A 150 3.61 19.51 10.20
CA ARG A 150 4.69 20.51 10.02
C ARG A 150 5.97 19.78 9.65
N PHE A 151 6.74 20.31 8.70
CA PHE A 151 7.93 19.63 8.22
C PHE A 151 9.09 20.57 7.93
N THR A 152 10.27 19.99 7.90
CA THR A 152 11.52 20.64 7.45
C THR A 152 12.27 19.65 6.57
N VAL A 153 12.85 20.14 5.49
CA VAL A 153 13.73 19.36 4.62
C VAL A 153 15.16 19.49 5.15
N VAL A 154 15.78 18.36 5.46
CA VAL A 154 17.16 18.26 5.96
C VAL A 154 18.05 17.89 4.80
N ARG A 155 18.92 18.80 4.38
CA ARG A 155 19.70 18.69 3.13
C ARG A 155 21.07 18.06 3.29
N ASP A 156 21.61 18.11 4.51
CA ASP A 156 22.94 17.59 4.81
C ASP A 156 23.06 17.17 6.29
N GLU A 157 24.23 16.65 6.64
CA GLU A 157 24.54 16.20 7.99
C GLU A 157 24.54 17.35 9.01
N GLY A 158 24.98 18.54 8.62
CA GLY A 158 25.03 19.71 9.50
C GLY A 158 23.62 20.17 9.89
N GLU A 159 22.67 20.19 8.91
CA GLU A 159 21.26 20.47 9.19
C GLU A 159 20.63 19.39 10.08
N LEU A 160 21.01 18.12 9.91
CA LEU A 160 20.56 17.02 10.75
C LEU A 160 21.04 17.16 12.19
N ASP A 161 22.32 17.46 12.39
CA ASP A 161 22.88 17.69 13.73
C ASP A 161 22.24 18.91 14.41
N ALA A 162 21.97 19.98 13.66
CA ALA A 162 21.26 21.15 14.17
C ALA A 162 19.82 20.82 14.58
N LEU A 163 19.10 20.03 13.78
CA LEU A 163 17.76 19.56 14.12
C LEU A 163 17.75 18.80 15.44
N VAL A 164 18.67 17.85 15.62
CA VAL A 164 18.73 17.02 16.84
C VAL A 164 19.09 17.84 18.07
N LYS A 165 20.02 18.79 17.96
CA LYS A 165 20.39 19.67 19.08
C LYS A 165 19.25 20.56 19.54
N ASN A 166 18.37 20.97 18.62
CA ASN A 166 17.27 21.89 18.88
C ASN A 166 15.92 21.17 19.00
N LEU A 167 15.92 19.83 19.13
CA LEU A 167 14.71 19.04 19.21
C LEU A 167 13.92 19.35 20.49
N THR A 168 12.74 19.95 20.34
CA THR A 168 11.84 20.32 21.44
C THR A 168 10.58 19.46 21.50
N GLU A 169 10.23 18.82 20.39
CA GLU A 169 9.08 17.93 20.25
C GLU A 169 9.47 16.68 19.41
N PRO A 170 8.74 15.57 19.55
CA PRO A 170 9.03 14.37 18.76
C PRO A 170 8.87 14.61 17.27
N VAL A 171 9.85 14.13 16.49
CA VAL A 171 9.92 14.27 15.03
C VAL A 171 10.05 12.92 14.38
N MET A 172 9.31 12.73 13.28
CA MET A 172 9.44 11.60 12.37
C MET A 172 10.45 11.95 11.28
N LEU A 173 11.66 11.36 11.34
CA LEU A 173 12.64 11.50 10.29
C LEU A 173 12.39 10.44 9.21
N LYS A 174 12.29 10.85 7.95
CA LYS A 174 11.94 9.96 6.83
C LYS A 174 12.95 10.10 5.69
N ILE A 175 13.37 8.95 5.15
CA ILE A 175 14.08 8.92 3.88
C ILE A 175 13.05 9.16 2.77
N ASP A 176 13.35 10.10 1.86
CA ASP A 176 12.38 10.59 0.87
C ASP A 176 11.77 9.46 0.01
N GLN A 177 12.60 8.65 -0.63
CA GLN A 177 12.16 7.59 -1.55
C GLN A 177 12.09 6.21 -0.90
N SER A 178 11.78 6.11 0.38
CA SER A 178 11.61 4.83 1.07
C SER A 178 10.15 4.37 1.10
N GLY A 179 9.92 3.07 1.29
CA GLY A 179 8.59 2.49 1.38
C GLY A 179 8.45 1.45 2.50
N GLY A 180 7.21 1.13 2.87
CA GLY A 180 6.89 0.09 3.85
C GLY A 180 7.46 0.33 5.25
N GLY A 181 7.64 1.58 5.65
CA GLY A 181 8.17 1.98 6.96
C GLY A 181 9.67 1.80 7.14
N SER A 182 10.39 1.25 6.16
CA SER A 182 11.83 0.93 6.31
C SER A 182 12.75 2.15 6.45
N GLY A 183 12.29 3.32 6.02
CA GLY A 183 13.00 4.59 6.08
C GLY A 183 12.36 5.60 7.03
N VAL A 184 11.62 5.17 8.04
CA VAL A 184 10.93 6.03 8.99
C VAL A 184 11.52 5.80 10.39
N PHE A 185 11.95 6.88 11.05
CA PHE A 185 12.61 6.86 12.35
C PHE A 185 11.99 7.91 13.27
N LEU A 186 11.75 7.54 14.51
CA LEU A 186 11.31 8.49 15.55
C LEU A 186 12.54 9.11 16.22
N LEU A 187 12.59 10.44 16.23
CA LEU A 187 13.50 11.21 17.07
C LEU A 187 12.68 11.77 18.24
N ASP A 188 12.90 11.24 19.45
CA ASP A 188 12.18 11.66 20.67
C ASP A 188 13.18 11.86 21.80
N THR A 189 13.15 13.02 22.43
CA THR A 189 14.02 13.35 23.59
C THR A 189 13.54 12.76 24.90
N GLY A 190 12.40 12.05 24.92
CA GLY A 190 11.78 11.56 26.15
C GLY A 190 11.22 12.65 27.07
N ARG A 191 11.30 13.93 26.67
CA ARG A 191 10.80 15.08 27.49
C ARG A 191 9.31 15.34 27.30
N SER A 192 8.68 14.78 26.27
CA SER A 192 7.23 14.89 26.08
C SER A 192 6.55 13.95 27.07
N GLY A 193 5.82 14.53 28.05
CA GLY A 193 5.14 13.84 29.15
C GLY A 193 3.99 12.89 28.78
N SER A 194 4.05 12.24 27.62
CA SER A 194 3.22 11.10 27.27
C SER A 194 3.79 9.88 28.00
N GLY A 195 3.16 9.47 29.10
CA GLY A 195 3.58 8.43 30.05
C GLY A 195 3.79 7.00 29.48
N GLN A 196 4.25 6.87 28.28
CA GLN A 196 4.79 5.67 27.66
C GLN A 196 6.23 5.98 27.23
N SER A 197 7.14 6.04 28.20
CA SER A 197 8.56 5.84 27.92
C SER A 197 8.75 4.35 27.67
N ASP A 198 8.77 3.92 26.41
CA ASP A 198 9.40 2.66 26.07
C ASP A 198 10.89 2.83 26.39
N ALA A 199 11.30 2.36 27.56
CA ALA A 199 12.67 2.46 28.07
C ALA A 199 13.72 1.79 27.15
N ASP A 200 13.26 1.11 26.11
CA ASP A 200 14.08 0.36 25.14
C ASP A 200 14.18 1.07 23.76
N GLN A 201 13.62 2.27 23.57
CA GLN A 201 13.80 2.99 22.30
C GLN A 201 15.13 3.74 22.28
N PRO A 202 15.92 3.64 21.20
CA PRO A 202 17.17 4.38 21.08
C PRO A 202 16.91 5.88 21.10
N GLY A 203 17.73 6.62 21.85
CA GLY A 203 17.66 8.08 21.87
C GLY A 203 17.97 8.71 20.51
N PRO A 204 17.62 9.99 20.30
CA PRO A 204 17.82 10.65 19.00
C PRO A 204 19.27 10.55 18.47
N LEU A 205 20.26 10.67 19.35
CA LEU A 205 21.68 10.55 18.98
C LEU A 205 22.03 9.12 18.54
N GLU A 206 21.54 8.10 19.22
CA GLU A 206 21.77 6.69 18.84
C GLU A 206 21.12 6.37 17.49
N VAL A 207 19.93 6.92 17.23
CA VAL A 207 19.25 6.80 15.93
C VAL A 207 20.13 7.42 14.84
N ILE A 208 20.68 8.61 15.08
CA ILE A 208 21.56 9.31 14.12
C ILE A 208 22.86 8.52 13.87
N GLU A 209 23.52 8.05 14.91
CA GLU A 209 24.73 7.23 14.77
C GLU A 209 24.44 5.94 13.95
N MET A 210 23.32 5.29 14.24
CA MET A 210 22.87 4.13 13.45
C MET A 210 22.61 4.50 11.99
N LEU A 211 22.07 5.68 11.71
CA LEU A 211 21.78 6.16 10.37
C LEU A 211 23.05 6.57 9.64
N LYS A 212 23.98 7.29 10.28
CA LYS A 212 25.30 7.64 9.71
C LYS A 212 26.07 6.40 9.28
N GLY A 213 26.00 5.32 10.05
CA GLY A 213 26.59 4.03 9.66
C GLY A 213 25.96 3.35 8.44
N ARG A 214 24.81 3.85 7.95
CA ARG A 214 24.07 3.30 6.79
C ARG A 214 24.20 4.10 5.49
N GLN A 215 25.10 5.08 5.41
CA GLN A 215 25.22 5.99 4.27
C GLN A 215 23.86 6.65 3.93
N LEU A 216 23.46 7.61 4.75
CA LEU A 216 22.23 8.38 4.53
C LEU A 216 22.27 9.08 3.17
N VAL A 217 21.19 8.95 2.44
CA VAL A 217 20.96 9.70 1.19
C VAL A 217 20.11 10.91 1.52
N TYR A 218 20.68 12.10 1.37
CA TYR A 218 19.96 13.36 1.51
C TYR A 218 19.27 13.76 0.18
N PRO A 219 18.21 14.57 0.22
CA PRO A 219 17.59 15.15 1.41
C PRO A 219 16.71 14.18 2.20
N LEU A 220 16.50 14.49 3.51
CA LEU A 220 15.60 13.79 4.39
C LEU A 220 14.41 14.70 4.73
N LEU A 221 13.28 14.10 5.08
CA LEU A 221 12.10 14.79 5.55
C LEU A 221 11.97 14.62 7.07
N ALA A 222 11.99 15.72 7.82
CA ALA A 222 11.69 15.77 9.25
C ALA A 222 10.26 16.30 9.43
N GLN A 223 9.35 15.47 9.93
CA GLN A 223 7.95 15.83 10.14
C GLN A 223 7.57 15.77 11.61
N GLN A 224 6.71 16.68 12.06
CA GLN A 224 6.07 16.61 13.38
C GLN A 224 5.40 15.25 13.56
N ARG A 225 5.61 14.62 14.71
CA ARG A 225 4.88 13.42 15.09
C ARG A 225 3.43 13.78 15.45
N ILE A 226 2.46 13.27 14.71
CA ILE A 226 1.05 13.36 15.09
C ILE A 226 0.68 12.08 15.85
N GLN A 227 -0.01 12.23 16.99
CA GLN A 227 -0.51 11.11 17.78
C GLN A 227 -1.98 10.86 17.45
N GLY A 228 -2.32 9.62 17.08
CA GLY A 228 -3.70 9.29 16.73
C GLY A 228 -3.83 7.98 15.97
N ASP A 229 -4.99 7.82 15.32
CA ASP A 229 -5.31 6.67 14.50
C ASP A 229 -4.79 6.85 13.08
N VAL A 230 -4.18 5.81 12.53
CA VAL A 230 -3.79 5.78 11.12
C VAL A 230 -4.99 5.36 10.29
N LEU A 231 -5.39 6.22 9.36
CA LEU A 231 -6.44 6.00 8.40
C LEU A 231 -5.83 5.70 7.03
N ASP A 232 -6.49 4.85 6.27
CA ASP A 232 -6.13 4.56 4.88
C ASP A 232 -7.37 4.71 3.99
N LEU A 233 -7.20 5.46 2.93
CA LEU A 233 -8.22 5.82 1.96
C LEU A 233 -7.75 5.32 0.59
N SER A 234 -8.24 4.14 0.19
CA SER A 234 -7.95 3.63 -1.15
C SER A 234 -8.95 4.23 -2.13
N SER A 235 -8.49 5.10 -3.01
CA SER A 235 -9.33 5.92 -3.88
C SER A 235 -9.03 5.68 -5.36
N PHE A 236 -10.01 5.99 -6.22
CA PHE A 236 -9.85 6.04 -7.66
C PHE A 236 -10.32 7.40 -8.18
N TYR A 237 -9.46 8.04 -8.97
CA TYR A 237 -9.69 9.37 -9.53
C TYR A 237 -9.66 9.35 -11.05
N GLN A 238 -10.39 10.32 -11.65
CA GLN A 238 -10.27 10.65 -13.06
C GLN A 238 -10.17 12.16 -13.20
N HIS A 239 -9.05 12.64 -13.75
CA HIS A 239 -8.75 14.07 -13.93
C HIS A 239 -9.00 14.91 -12.66
N GLY A 240 -8.58 14.40 -11.51
CA GLY A 240 -8.74 15.03 -10.21
C GLY A 240 -10.11 14.83 -9.53
N GLU A 241 -11.09 14.29 -10.25
CA GLU A 241 -12.42 14.02 -9.70
C GLU A 241 -12.46 12.66 -9.00
N LEU A 242 -13.01 12.61 -7.78
CA LEU A 242 -13.15 11.37 -7.01
C LEU A 242 -14.25 10.50 -7.58
N ILE A 243 -13.93 9.30 -8.00
CA ILE A 243 -14.89 8.32 -8.54
C ILE A 243 -15.38 7.37 -7.45
N CYS A 244 -14.47 6.85 -6.64
CA CYS A 244 -14.78 6.01 -5.50
C CYS A 244 -13.63 6.00 -4.50
N THR A 245 -13.95 5.59 -3.28
CA THR A 245 -12.98 5.39 -2.20
C THR A 245 -13.43 4.27 -1.29
N SER A 246 -12.51 3.72 -0.49
CA SER A 246 -12.84 2.93 0.69
C SER A 246 -12.09 3.50 1.89
N TYR A 247 -12.70 3.42 3.06
CA TYR A 247 -12.19 3.96 4.30
C TYR A 247 -11.82 2.83 5.25
N SER A 248 -10.61 2.86 5.78
CA SER A 248 -10.18 1.92 6.81
C SER A 248 -9.27 2.54 7.86
N VAL A 249 -9.24 1.92 9.04
CA VAL A 249 -8.34 2.27 10.16
C VAL A 249 -7.38 1.11 10.36
N PHE A 250 -6.09 1.41 10.61
CA PHE A 250 -5.11 0.39 10.96
C PHE A 250 -5.36 -0.09 12.39
N GLU A 251 -5.60 -1.37 12.58
CA GLU A 251 -5.70 -1.98 13.91
C GLU A 251 -4.40 -2.67 14.33
N ALA A 252 -3.64 -3.17 13.38
CA ALA A 252 -2.35 -3.79 13.63
C ALA A 252 -1.38 -3.55 12.47
N VAL A 253 -0.10 -3.47 12.80
CA VAL A 253 1.01 -3.32 11.85
C VAL A 253 2.02 -4.46 12.03
N VAL A 254 2.80 -4.72 10.98
CA VAL A 254 3.80 -5.80 10.96
C VAL A 254 5.18 -5.25 11.27
N ARG A 255 5.97 -5.99 12.05
CA ARG A 255 7.42 -5.83 12.22
C ARG A 255 7.92 -4.61 12.99
N CYS A 256 7.23 -3.50 12.96
CA CYS A 256 7.60 -2.29 13.70
C CYS A 256 6.40 -1.35 13.81
N SER A 257 6.51 -0.33 14.64
CA SER A 257 5.44 0.66 14.85
C SER A 257 5.02 1.41 13.57
N TYR A 258 5.85 1.40 12.53
CA TYR A 258 5.63 2.12 11.26
C TYR A 258 5.59 1.20 10.04
N GLY A 259 5.47 -0.12 10.28
CA GLY A 259 5.37 -1.12 9.22
C GLY A 259 4.01 -1.13 8.51
N PRO A 260 3.90 -1.94 7.44
CA PRO A 260 2.63 -2.08 6.73
C PRO A 260 1.56 -2.69 7.64
N SER A 261 0.31 -2.27 7.45
CA SER A 261 -0.81 -2.81 8.21
C SER A 261 -0.99 -4.31 7.98
N SER A 262 -1.31 -5.04 9.04
CA SER A 262 -1.65 -6.47 9.00
C SER A 262 -3.13 -6.72 9.26
N VAL A 263 -3.81 -5.82 9.96
CA VAL A 263 -5.25 -5.85 10.20
C VAL A 263 -5.81 -4.45 9.98
N ARG A 264 -6.89 -4.36 9.23
CA ARG A 264 -7.63 -3.11 9.01
C ARG A 264 -9.10 -3.28 9.37
N GLN A 265 -9.67 -2.27 10.00
CA GLN A 265 -11.11 -2.13 10.17
C GLN A 265 -11.65 -1.21 9.07
N TYR A 266 -12.46 -1.75 8.19
CA TYR A 266 -13.20 -0.99 7.18
C TYR A 266 -14.53 -0.52 7.74
N SER A 267 -15.00 0.65 7.33
CA SER A 267 -16.30 1.20 7.67
C SER A 267 -17.05 1.62 6.41
N GLN A 268 -18.39 1.48 6.42
CA GLN A 268 -19.23 2.00 5.32
C GLN A 268 -19.00 3.50 5.16
N LEU A 269 -18.92 3.97 3.93
CA LEU A 269 -18.73 5.39 3.62
C LEU A 269 -19.85 6.27 4.20
N SER A 270 -21.06 5.75 4.35
CA SER A 270 -22.19 6.43 5.00
C SER A 270 -21.94 6.79 6.47
N THR A 271 -20.99 6.12 7.14
CA THR A 271 -20.63 6.40 8.54
C THR A 271 -19.42 7.32 8.67
N VAL A 272 -18.82 7.70 7.54
CA VAL A 272 -17.62 8.54 7.48
C VAL A 272 -18.00 10.01 7.45
N ASN A 273 -17.30 10.84 8.21
CA ASN A 273 -17.55 12.28 8.27
C ASN A 273 -17.38 12.94 6.88
N GLU A 274 -18.24 13.88 6.53
CA GLU A 274 -18.23 14.59 5.26
C GLU A 274 -16.92 15.31 4.97
N ASN A 275 -16.24 15.80 5.99
CA ASN A 275 -14.92 16.45 5.87
C ASN A 275 -13.86 15.53 5.21
N VAL A 276 -14.02 14.19 5.31
CA VAL A 276 -13.15 13.24 4.62
C VAL A 276 -13.36 13.30 3.10
N PHE A 277 -14.59 13.46 2.65
CA PHE A 277 -14.90 13.56 1.22
C PHE A 277 -14.44 14.88 0.64
N GLU A 278 -14.57 15.98 1.38
CA GLU A 278 -14.01 17.28 0.99
C GLU A 278 -12.49 17.18 0.86
N LEU A 279 -11.82 16.64 1.86
CA LEU A 279 -10.38 16.38 1.82
C LEU A 279 -9.98 15.53 0.59
N LEU A 280 -10.71 14.48 0.27
CA LEU A 280 -10.42 13.62 -0.87
C LEU A 280 -10.57 14.34 -2.21
N ARG A 281 -11.58 15.23 -2.35
CA ARG A 281 -11.75 16.04 -3.57
C ARG A 281 -10.62 17.05 -3.73
N ASP A 282 -10.22 17.71 -2.64
CA ASP A 282 -9.12 18.67 -2.68
C ASP A 282 -7.79 17.96 -2.99
N LEU A 283 -7.57 16.77 -2.42
CA LEU A 283 -6.42 15.92 -2.74
C LEU A 283 -6.40 15.50 -4.21
N GLY A 284 -7.53 15.13 -4.79
CA GLY A 284 -7.60 14.77 -6.21
C GLY A 284 -7.05 15.87 -7.12
N ARG A 285 -7.41 17.12 -6.85
CA ARG A 285 -6.95 18.30 -7.60
C ARG A 285 -5.48 18.63 -7.30
N ALA A 286 -5.12 18.71 -6.01
CA ALA A 286 -3.77 19.06 -5.58
C ALA A 286 -2.72 18.08 -6.09
N LEU A 287 -3.02 16.78 -6.07
CA LEU A 287 -2.14 15.71 -6.56
C LEU A 287 -2.23 15.51 -8.07
N SER A 288 -3.09 16.25 -8.79
CA SER A 288 -3.41 15.97 -10.20
C SER A 288 -3.76 14.49 -10.43
N ALA A 289 -4.52 13.88 -9.51
CA ALA A 289 -4.72 12.45 -9.46
C ALA A 289 -5.53 11.91 -10.66
N HIS A 290 -5.07 10.78 -11.22
CA HIS A 290 -5.71 10.06 -12.33
C HIS A 290 -5.42 8.56 -12.19
N GLY A 291 -6.43 7.75 -11.86
CA GLY A 291 -6.27 6.34 -11.55
C GLY A 291 -6.31 6.06 -10.04
N PHE A 292 -5.68 4.99 -9.63
CA PHE A 292 -5.67 4.58 -8.22
C PHE A 292 -4.68 5.39 -7.39
N VAL A 293 -5.12 5.79 -6.21
CA VAL A 293 -4.30 6.46 -5.20
C VAL A 293 -4.60 5.87 -3.84
N ASN A 294 -3.58 5.50 -3.09
CA ASN A 294 -3.72 5.05 -1.71
C ASN A 294 -3.18 6.12 -0.76
N LEU A 295 -4.07 6.75 -0.02
CA LEU A 295 -3.76 7.88 0.86
C LEU A 295 -3.68 7.38 2.30
N THR A 296 -2.64 7.78 3.03
CA THR A 296 -2.53 7.52 4.46
C THR A 296 -2.58 8.82 5.24
N CYS A 297 -3.51 8.89 6.19
CA CYS A 297 -3.76 10.04 7.03
C CYS A 297 -3.60 9.67 8.51
N MET A 298 -3.29 10.65 9.35
CA MET A 298 -3.38 10.53 10.80
C MET A 298 -4.57 11.35 11.29
N ARG A 299 -5.48 10.71 12.04
CA ARG A 299 -6.51 11.44 12.79
C ARG A 299 -5.97 11.72 14.17
N GLU A 300 -5.64 12.98 14.41
CA GLU A 300 -5.08 13.42 15.69
C GLU A 300 -6.06 13.15 16.84
N SER A 301 -5.60 12.49 17.89
CA SER A 301 -6.45 12.11 19.03
C SER A 301 -6.99 13.30 19.81
N ALA A 302 -6.25 14.41 19.88
CA ALA A 302 -6.61 15.57 20.65
C ALA A 302 -7.71 16.42 20.00
N THR A 303 -7.69 16.55 18.66
CA THR A 303 -8.54 17.50 17.92
C THR A 303 -9.48 16.81 16.92
N GLY A 304 -9.21 15.54 16.58
CA GLY A 304 -9.89 14.84 15.49
C GLY A 304 -9.47 15.31 14.09
N LYS A 305 -8.54 16.26 13.98
CA LYS A 305 -8.05 16.79 12.70
C LYS A 305 -7.31 15.72 11.93
N LEU A 306 -7.53 15.71 10.62
CA LEU A 306 -6.85 14.81 9.69
C LEU A 306 -5.59 15.48 9.15
N TYR A 307 -4.49 14.73 9.14
CA TYR A 307 -3.22 15.13 8.53
C TYR A 307 -2.81 14.10 7.50
N VAL A 308 -2.64 14.51 6.26
CA VAL A 308 -2.15 13.64 5.18
C VAL A 308 -0.62 13.60 5.23
N PHE A 309 -0.03 12.41 5.25
CA PHE A 309 1.42 12.27 5.34
C PHE A 309 2.01 11.25 4.34
N GLU A 310 1.17 10.53 3.60
CA GLU A 310 1.60 9.60 2.56
C GLU A 310 0.53 9.51 1.48
N ALA A 311 0.97 9.52 0.22
CA ALA A 311 0.15 9.27 -0.95
C ALA A 311 0.92 8.35 -1.91
N ASP A 312 0.55 7.08 -1.88
CA ASP A 312 1.02 6.12 -2.87
C ASP A 312 0.20 6.31 -4.15
N MET A 313 0.83 6.83 -5.20
CA MET A 313 0.18 7.06 -6.49
C MET A 313 0.00 5.76 -7.26
N ARG A 314 -0.61 4.81 -6.61
CA ARG A 314 -0.92 3.46 -7.11
C ARG A 314 -1.99 2.83 -6.24
N ALA A 315 -2.59 1.75 -6.72
CA ALA A 315 -3.48 1.00 -5.87
C ALA A 315 -2.72 0.20 -4.81
N SER A 316 -3.39 -0.01 -3.69
CA SER A 316 -2.99 -0.89 -2.61
C SER A 316 -3.60 -2.29 -2.80
N VAL A 317 -2.96 -3.32 -2.24
CA VAL A 317 -3.55 -4.67 -2.12
C VAL A 317 -4.87 -4.68 -1.33
N TRP A 318 -5.14 -3.60 -0.62
CA TRP A 318 -6.32 -3.40 0.21
C TRP A 318 -7.50 -2.78 -0.54
N VAL A 319 -7.36 -2.39 -1.80
CA VAL A 319 -8.34 -1.60 -2.57
C VAL A 319 -9.72 -2.27 -2.72
N ASP A 320 -9.76 -3.60 -2.82
CA ASP A 320 -10.99 -4.33 -3.17
C ASP A 320 -11.87 -4.73 -1.95
N TYR A 321 -11.50 -4.32 -0.75
CA TYR A 321 -12.22 -4.75 0.46
C TYR A 321 -13.46 -3.92 0.78
N GLY A 322 -13.60 -2.72 0.25
CA GLY A 322 -14.82 -1.91 0.36
C GLY A 322 -16.08 -2.63 -0.12
N LYS A 323 -15.94 -3.57 -1.06
CA LYS A 323 -17.07 -4.39 -1.57
C LYS A 323 -17.82 -5.17 -0.49
N TYR A 324 -17.17 -5.51 0.63
CA TYR A 324 -17.82 -6.21 1.74
C TYR A 324 -18.74 -5.31 2.59
N LEU A 325 -18.71 -4.01 2.30
CA LEU A 325 -19.50 -2.97 2.92
C LEU A 325 -20.49 -2.31 1.95
N GLY A 326 -20.51 -2.77 0.70
CA GLY A 326 -21.30 -2.16 -0.38
C GLY A 326 -20.57 -1.06 -1.15
N ASP A 327 -19.37 -0.66 -0.73
CA ASP A 327 -18.54 0.36 -1.37
C ASP A 327 -17.62 -0.31 -2.43
N ASP A 328 -18.21 -0.87 -3.48
CA ASP A 328 -17.50 -1.67 -4.48
C ASP A 328 -16.86 -0.79 -5.57
N HIS A 329 -15.52 -0.72 -5.56
CA HIS A 329 -14.72 0.01 -6.54
C HIS A 329 -15.02 -0.45 -7.98
N ALA A 330 -15.17 -1.75 -8.21
CA ALA A 330 -15.41 -2.26 -9.56
C ALA A 330 -16.74 -1.73 -10.13
N VAL A 331 -17.78 -1.69 -9.32
CA VAL A 331 -19.09 -1.16 -9.71
C VAL A 331 -19.00 0.35 -9.99
N ALA A 332 -18.31 1.09 -9.12
CA ALA A 332 -18.19 2.54 -9.27
C ALA A 332 -17.33 2.93 -10.48
N ILE A 333 -16.20 2.25 -10.69
CA ILE A 333 -15.34 2.46 -11.87
C ILE A 333 -16.12 2.12 -13.14
N ARG A 334 -16.82 0.98 -13.20
CA ARG A 334 -17.65 0.63 -14.34
C ARG A 334 -18.66 1.71 -14.65
N ARG A 335 -19.42 2.15 -13.64
CA ARG A 335 -20.41 3.21 -13.81
C ARG A 335 -19.80 4.50 -14.36
N TYR A 336 -18.60 4.88 -13.89
CA TYR A 336 -17.91 6.05 -14.42
C TYR A 336 -17.60 5.89 -15.91
N PHE A 337 -17.01 4.79 -16.33
CA PHE A 337 -16.67 4.56 -17.74
C PHE A 337 -17.91 4.48 -18.65
N ASP A 338 -19.03 3.98 -18.13
CA ASP A 338 -20.28 3.92 -18.90
C ASP A 338 -21.04 5.27 -18.96
N THR A 339 -20.98 6.09 -17.91
CA THR A 339 -21.87 7.24 -17.74
C THR A 339 -21.20 8.56 -17.35
N GLY A 340 -19.91 8.55 -17.04
CA GLY A 340 -19.20 9.69 -16.48
C GLY A 340 -19.55 10.04 -15.02
N ALA A 341 -20.30 9.17 -14.31
CA ALA A 341 -20.76 9.49 -12.96
C ALA A 341 -19.63 9.45 -11.92
N THR A 342 -19.48 10.54 -11.17
CA THR A 342 -18.51 10.72 -10.08
C THR A 342 -19.16 10.48 -8.71
N LEU A 343 -18.34 10.37 -7.66
CA LEU A 343 -18.82 10.27 -6.27
C LEU A 343 -19.17 11.68 -5.75
N VAL A 344 -20.43 12.07 -5.87
CA VAL A 344 -20.88 13.44 -5.55
C VAL A 344 -21.22 13.65 -4.07
N SER A 345 -21.63 12.62 -3.35
CA SER A 345 -22.14 12.73 -1.97
C SER A 345 -21.81 11.50 -1.13
N PRO A 346 -21.86 11.59 0.20
CA PRO A 346 -21.82 10.43 1.06
C PRO A 346 -22.85 9.40 0.61
N VAL A 347 -22.41 8.16 0.46
CA VAL A 347 -23.28 7.05 0.08
C VAL A 347 -24.32 6.85 1.17
N SER A 348 -25.58 6.68 0.80
CA SER A 348 -26.63 6.34 1.76
C SER A 348 -26.29 5.04 2.48
N HIS A 349 -26.64 4.96 3.77
CA HIS A 349 -26.46 3.72 4.54
C HIS A 349 -27.13 2.54 3.82
N ASN A 350 -26.39 1.46 3.63
CA ASN A 350 -26.91 0.24 3.01
C ASN A 350 -27.06 -0.86 4.05
N PRO A 351 -28.31 -1.11 4.55
CA PRO A 351 -28.54 -2.08 5.59
C PRO A 351 -28.32 -3.54 5.16
N ALA A 352 -28.13 -3.80 3.87
CA ALA A 352 -27.78 -5.13 3.36
C ALA A 352 -26.33 -5.54 3.67
N PHE A 353 -25.50 -4.60 4.11
CA PHE A 353 -24.11 -4.82 4.43
C PHE A 353 -23.82 -4.42 5.89
N PRO A 354 -22.79 -5.01 6.53
CA PRO A 354 -22.37 -4.60 7.86
C PRO A 354 -21.79 -3.17 7.82
N GLU A 355 -21.99 -2.40 8.88
CA GLU A 355 -21.39 -1.06 9.01
C GLU A 355 -19.86 -1.09 9.03
N GLN A 356 -19.30 -2.14 9.62
CA GLN A 356 -17.87 -2.32 9.78
C GLN A 356 -17.47 -3.77 9.55
N VAL A 357 -16.28 -3.96 8.99
CA VAL A 357 -15.66 -5.28 8.83
C VAL A 357 -14.17 -5.22 9.14
N ARG A 358 -13.67 -6.21 9.89
CA ARG A 358 -12.25 -6.38 10.18
C ARG A 358 -11.64 -7.36 9.21
N ILE A 359 -10.56 -6.97 8.57
CA ILE A 359 -9.89 -7.77 7.56
C ILE A 359 -8.40 -7.91 7.90
N PRO A 360 -7.92 -9.13 8.20
CA PRO A 360 -6.50 -9.40 8.32
C PRO A 360 -5.88 -9.69 6.96
N PHE A 361 -4.63 -9.30 6.79
CA PHE A 361 -3.85 -9.60 5.60
C PHE A 361 -2.85 -10.73 5.90
N VAL A 362 -3.34 -11.95 5.81
CA VAL A 362 -2.64 -13.18 6.25
C VAL A 362 -1.34 -13.43 5.49
N TYR A 363 -1.28 -13.04 4.22
CA TYR A 363 -0.12 -13.33 3.36
C TYR A 363 1.18 -12.61 3.74
N ARG A 364 1.08 -11.57 4.58
CA ARG A 364 2.24 -10.83 5.08
C ARG A 364 2.73 -11.31 6.44
N LEU A 365 1.94 -12.14 7.12
CA LEU A 365 2.29 -12.64 8.44
C LEU A 365 3.12 -13.91 8.32
N THR A 366 4.29 -13.91 8.95
CA THR A 366 5.02 -15.16 9.19
C THR A 366 4.24 -16.02 10.19
N PRO A 367 4.43 -17.36 10.22
CA PRO A 367 3.81 -18.20 11.24
C PRO A 367 4.06 -17.71 12.68
N TRP A 368 5.21 -17.07 12.92
CA TRP A 368 5.55 -16.49 14.21
C TRP A 368 4.75 -15.22 14.52
N GLU A 369 4.57 -14.36 13.55
CA GLU A 369 3.73 -13.13 13.68
C GLU A 369 2.26 -13.50 13.91
N ILE A 370 1.76 -14.59 13.32
CA ILE A 370 0.42 -15.10 13.58
C ILE A 370 0.30 -15.61 15.02
N LEU A 371 1.30 -16.34 15.53
CA LEU A 371 1.31 -16.80 16.92
C LEU A 371 1.39 -15.66 17.93
N THR A 372 2.20 -14.64 17.65
CA THR A 372 2.30 -13.44 18.51
C THR A 372 1.07 -12.55 18.45
N ASN A 373 0.33 -12.58 17.34
CA ASN A 373 -0.93 -11.87 17.17
C ASN A 373 -2.15 -12.79 17.30
N ALA A 374 -2.02 -13.97 17.87
CA ALA A 374 -3.08 -14.98 17.97
C ALA A 374 -4.38 -14.44 18.56
N HIS A 375 -4.29 -13.52 19.52
CA HIS A 375 -5.46 -12.88 20.11
C HIS A 375 -6.24 -11.97 19.11
N GLN A 376 -5.55 -11.26 18.23
CA GLN A 376 -6.17 -10.43 17.18
C GLN A 376 -6.78 -11.33 16.09
N VAL A 377 -6.06 -12.39 15.73
CA VAL A 377 -6.54 -13.44 14.83
C VAL A 377 -7.79 -14.11 15.40
N TRP A 378 -7.80 -14.43 16.70
CA TRP A 378 -8.95 -15.01 17.39
C TRP A 378 -10.16 -14.07 17.39
N ARG A 379 -9.98 -12.78 17.69
CA ARG A 379 -11.05 -11.77 17.61
C ARG A 379 -11.65 -11.68 16.21
N TYR A 380 -10.80 -11.75 15.20
CA TYR A 380 -11.26 -11.80 13.81
C TYR A 380 -12.12 -13.04 13.53
N CYS A 381 -11.67 -14.21 13.97
CA CYS A 381 -12.38 -15.47 13.76
C CYS A 381 -13.77 -15.49 14.41
N GLN A 382 -13.97 -14.80 15.53
CA GLN A 382 -15.28 -14.73 16.22
C GLN A 382 -16.38 -14.08 15.39
N ASN A 383 -16.02 -13.20 14.43
CA ASN A 383 -16.96 -12.44 13.61
C ASN A 383 -17.08 -12.98 12.17
N GLN A 384 -16.52 -14.17 11.87
CA GLN A 384 -16.50 -14.72 10.52
C GLN A 384 -17.28 -16.02 10.39
N SER A 385 -17.75 -16.32 9.16
CA SER A 385 -18.37 -17.62 8.87
C SER A 385 -17.37 -18.76 9.08
N VAL A 386 -17.86 -19.93 9.49
CA VAL A 386 -17.06 -21.14 9.71
C VAL A 386 -16.22 -21.49 8.48
N THR A 387 -16.75 -21.26 7.27
CA THR A 387 -16.03 -21.49 6.01
C THR A 387 -14.80 -20.60 5.86
N ARG A 388 -14.89 -19.32 6.26
CA ARG A 388 -13.73 -18.40 6.23
C ARG A 388 -12.69 -18.72 7.29
N ILE A 389 -13.15 -19.13 8.49
CA ILE A 389 -12.27 -19.60 9.56
C ILE A 389 -11.50 -20.85 9.09
N ALA A 390 -12.19 -21.81 8.47
CA ALA A 390 -11.54 -23.01 7.92
C ALA A 390 -10.55 -22.68 6.81
N GLN A 391 -10.90 -21.80 5.90
CA GLN A 391 -10.00 -21.32 4.84
C GLN A 391 -8.75 -20.65 5.45
N TYR A 392 -8.94 -19.80 6.43
CA TYR A 392 -7.86 -19.13 7.15
C TYR A 392 -6.93 -20.13 7.85
N CYS A 393 -7.49 -21.12 8.55
CA CYS A 393 -6.70 -22.18 9.19
C CYS A 393 -5.91 -23.03 8.17
N MET A 394 -6.51 -23.32 7.02
CA MET A 394 -5.85 -24.06 5.93
C MET A 394 -4.72 -23.23 5.30
N ASP A 395 -4.92 -21.94 5.05
CA ASP A 395 -3.89 -21.04 4.52
C ASP A 395 -2.75 -20.87 5.52
N PHE A 396 -3.05 -20.82 6.83
CA PHE A 396 -2.08 -20.81 7.91
C PHE A 396 -1.25 -22.09 7.93
N LEU A 397 -1.90 -23.25 7.95
CA LEU A 397 -1.21 -24.57 7.93
C LEU A 397 -0.35 -24.70 6.67
N TRP A 398 -0.83 -24.28 5.51
CA TRP A 398 -0.11 -24.32 4.25
C TRP A 398 1.11 -23.38 4.25
N SER A 399 0.96 -22.18 4.81
CA SER A 399 2.06 -21.23 4.98
C SER A 399 3.12 -21.75 5.98
N ALA A 400 2.68 -22.38 7.07
CA ALA A 400 3.56 -23.04 8.04
C ALA A 400 4.31 -24.23 7.43
N ILE A 401 3.61 -25.08 6.67
CA ILE A 401 4.20 -26.22 5.95
C ILE A 401 5.22 -25.72 4.91
N LYS A 402 4.88 -24.69 4.11
CA LYS A 402 5.84 -24.09 3.16
C LYS A 402 7.06 -23.50 3.87
N GLY A 403 6.86 -22.84 4.99
CA GLY A 403 7.98 -22.34 5.83
C GLY A 403 8.88 -23.47 6.34
N HIS A 404 8.29 -24.55 6.84
CA HIS A 404 9.03 -25.73 7.29
C HIS A 404 9.69 -26.49 6.13
N MET A 405 9.03 -26.67 5.00
CA MET A 405 9.63 -27.30 3.82
C MET A 405 10.76 -26.46 3.24
N THR A 406 10.64 -25.14 3.26
CA THR A 406 11.74 -24.25 2.86
C THR A 406 12.92 -24.38 3.82
N MET A 407 12.66 -24.45 5.13
CA MET A 407 13.71 -24.70 6.13
C MET A 407 14.31 -26.10 6.02
N PHE A 408 13.49 -27.12 5.77
CA PHE A 408 13.95 -28.50 5.56
C PHE A 408 14.81 -28.61 4.29
N ALA A 409 14.39 -28.01 3.18
CA ALA A 409 15.18 -27.95 1.95
C ALA A 409 16.52 -27.20 2.15
N VAL A 410 16.52 -26.13 2.93
CA VAL A 410 17.74 -25.39 3.29
C VAL A 410 18.68 -26.22 4.17
N LEU A 411 18.13 -27.04 5.08
CA LEU A 411 18.94 -27.84 6.00
C LEU A 411 19.47 -29.13 5.36
N HIS A 412 18.72 -29.76 4.46
CA HIS A 412 19.03 -31.07 3.91
C HIS A 412 19.51 -31.07 2.44
N VAL A 413 19.21 -30.02 1.67
CA VAL A 413 19.68 -29.83 0.27
C VAL A 413 20.97 -28.99 0.21
N LYS A 414 21.55 -28.69 1.34
CA LYS A 414 22.70 -27.83 1.59
C LYS A 414 23.97 -28.09 0.74
N PRO A 415 24.31 -29.32 0.33
CA PRO A 415 25.52 -29.56 -0.45
C PRO A 415 25.43 -29.13 -1.93
N TRP A 416 24.24 -28.83 -2.44
CA TRP A 416 23.97 -28.68 -3.88
C TRP A 416 23.69 -27.24 -4.32
N LEU A 417 23.69 -26.27 -3.38
CA LEU A 417 23.38 -24.86 -3.69
C LEU A 417 24.61 -24.06 -4.04
N LYS A 418 24.56 -23.31 -5.14
CA LYS A 418 25.62 -22.41 -5.60
C LYS A 418 25.97 -21.33 -4.55
N PRO A 419 27.23 -20.83 -4.47
CA PRO A 419 27.68 -19.86 -3.47
C PRO A 419 26.82 -18.60 -3.34
N ALA A 420 26.26 -18.08 -4.45
CA ALA A 420 25.41 -16.89 -4.47
C ALA A 420 24.08 -17.08 -3.70
N HIS A 421 23.56 -18.30 -3.60
CA HIS A 421 22.37 -18.57 -2.79
C HIS A 421 22.70 -18.61 -1.29
N TRP A 422 23.95 -18.91 -0.94
CA TRP A 422 24.45 -18.90 0.43
C TRP A 422 24.58 -17.50 0.99
N GLU A 423 24.98 -16.53 0.20
CA GLU A 423 25.07 -15.14 0.65
C GLU A 423 23.68 -14.55 0.91
N ARG A 424 22.70 -14.84 0.07
CA ARG A 424 21.28 -14.47 0.33
C ARG A 424 20.75 -15.09 1.62
N LEU A 425 21.03 -16.38 1.87
CA LEU A 425 20.62 -17.06 3.09
C LEU A 425 21.34 -16.55 4.34
N ARG A 426 22.63 -16.19 4.23
CA ARG A 426 23.38 -15.54 5.31
C ARG A 426 22.87 -14.14 5.62
N SER A 427 22.46 -13.38 4.60
CA SER A 427 21.84 -12.08 4.75
C SER A 427 20.47 -12.19 5.44
N MET A 428 19.62 -13.14 5.02
CA MET A 428 18.36 -13.44 5.72
C MET A 428 18.59 -13.89 7.18
N ARG A 429 19.59 -14.73 7.45
CA ARG A 429 19.92 -15.16 8.82
C ARG A 429 20.44 -14.01 9.68
N ARG A 430 21.23 -13.08 9.14
CA ARG A 430 21.65 -11.86 9.84
C ARG A 430 20.44 -11.00 10.15
N SER A 431 19.58 -10.77 9.19
CA SER A 431 18.34 -10.00 9.38
C SER A 431 17.41 -10.60 10.45
N ILE A 432 17.28 -11.93 10.50
CA ILE A 432 16.50 -12.65 11.53
C ILE A 432 17.18 -12.58 12.90
N ARG A 433 18.52 -12.63 12.96
CA ARG A 433 19.28 -12.53 14.21
C ARG A 433 19.22 -11.13 14.77
N ASP A 434 19.40 -10.13 13.92
CA ASP A 434 19.26 -8.71 14.27
C ASP A 434 17.83 -8.35 14.71
N TRP A 435 16.83 -9.01 14.11
CA TRP A 435 15.45 -8.88 14.55
C TRP A 435 15.22 -9.52 15.93
N ARG A 436 15.79 -10.71 16.21
CA ARG A 436 15.69 -11.39 17.54
C ARG A 436 16.37 -10.60 18.66
N SER A 437 17.46 -9.89 18.36
CA SER A 437 18.15 -9.05 19.35
C SER A 437 17.43 -7.73 19.62
N ARG A 438 16.49 -7.34 18.78
CA ARG A 438 15.77 -6.04 18.85
C ARG A 438 14.30 -6.15 19.28
N THR A 439 13.77 -7.36 19.47
CA THR A 439 12.41 -7.56 19.98
C THR A 439 12.49 -7.72 21.51
N PRO A 440 11.98 -6.73 22.30
CA PRO A 440 11.88 -6.89 23.74
C PRO A 440 10.99 -8.10 24.05
N ARG A 441 11.45 -8.98 24.93
CA ARG A 441 10.59 -10.02 25.49
C ARG A 441 9.49 -9.32 26.31
N ALA A 442 8.29 -9.25 25.75
CA ALA A 442 7.13 -8.83 26.52
C ALA A 442 7.02 -9.70 27.76
N ARG A 443 7.36 -9.16 28.94
CA ARG A 443 7.06 -9.78 30.21
C ARG A 443 5.55 -9.65 30.41
N PHE A 444 4.84 -10.73 30.24
CA PHE A 444 3.48 -10.86 30.75
C PHE A 444 3.53 -10.75 32.27
N HIS A 445 3.15 -9.63 32.84
CA HIS A 445 2.71 -9.60 34.22
C HIS A 445 1.27 -10.11 34.27
N ARG A 446 1.07 -11.08 35.18
CA ARG A 446 -0.21 -11.71 35.51
C ARG A 446 -1.20 -10.72 36.11
#